data_675501a5c8fbf154f23841396b3292b3
#
_entry.id   675501a5c8fbf154f23841396b3292b3
#
_cell.length_a   1.000
_cell.length_b   1.000
_cell.length_c   1.000
_cell.angle_alpha   90.00
_cell.angle_beta   90.00
_cell.angle_gamma   90.00
#
_symmetry.space_group_name_H-M   'P 1'
#
loop_
_entity.id
_entity.type
_entity.pdbx_description
1 polymer ?
#
loop_
_entity_poly.entity_id
_entity_poly.type
_entity_poly.pdbx_seq_one_letter_code
_entity_poly.pdbx_strand_id
1 'polypeptide(L)'
;TLTFTVDGTKYPFAIDQGTRHIYNVDSLPVGTDISKVVVSIKSDGIGIFIVAEDKDSLWNDTDSLNFEKPVQFKVMAMSGVYGPIYKAEINVHKQVPDSLQWSHRGSSFDNTIQAQKAVTLGDYIYVFAQQDNGAAVTSTHINDGKTWTPLQALPENMQNADYSSAMAWGNQLYILADNDLYCSSDGKSWSKMGTNTKFEKLIAGVHSEHNCKLYAIDTNNHFMESTDALVWDTNGEVPANFPKNQLSYTAYPLVTNKFIDRMVLMGENPIATDTTSTVWTRLTTEDSWADYPTAAYDSFYCPKLANIAMIHYNDQLYAFGGPGKSFGKDIPAFSRFYGSTDQGVTSVSYTHLTLPTT
;
A
#
# COMPACT_ATOMS: atom_id res chain seq x y z
N THR A 1 13.91 -38.26 -6.33
CA THR A 1 13.66 -37.21 -5.35
C THR A 1 14.90 -36.35 -5.22
N LEU A 2 14.75 -35.05 -5.30
CA LEU A 2 15.85 -34.11 -5.18
C LEU A 2 15.54 -33.13 -4.04
N THR A 3 16.47 -33.01 -3.10
CA THR A 3 16.37 -32.10 -1.96
C THR A 3 17.71 -31.47 -1.66
N PHE A 4 17.70 -30.36 -0.94
CA PHE A 4 18.90 -29.73 -0.43
C PHE A 4 18.75 -29.38 1.05
N THR A 5 19.85 -29.24 1.76
CA THR A 5 19.89 -28.92 3.17
C THR A 5 20.71 -27.65 3.39
N VAL A 6 20.10 -26.68 4.07
CA VAL A 6 20.74 -25.43 4.49
C VAL A 6 20.47 -25.25 5.98
N ASP A 7 21.48 -24.94 6.78
CA ASP A 7 21.40 -24.75 8.23
C ASP A 7 20.66 -25.89 8.96
N GLY A 8 20.87 -27.14 8.51
CA GLY A 8 20.21 -28.31 9.08
C GLY A 8 18.76 -28.53 8.65
N THR A 9 18.17 -27.62 7.88
CA THR A 9 16.80 -27.73 7.38
C THR A 9 16.80 -28.25 5.94
N LYS A 10 15.92 -29.22 5.68
CA LYS A 10 15.81 -29.88 4.37
C LYS A 10 14.66 -29.28 3.54
N TYR A 11 14.98 -28.89 2.33
CA TYR A 11 14.04 -28.27 1.37
C TYR A 11 13.91 -29.12 0.10
N PRO A 12 12.71 -29.17 -0.53
CA PRO A 12 12.54 -29.84 -1.81
C PRO A 12 13.00 -28.95 -2.96
N PHE A 13 13.53 -29.61 -4.01
CA PHE A 13 13.67 -28.99 -5.33
C PHE A 13 12.47 -29.35 -6.22
N ALA A 14 12.02 -28.41 -7.03
CA ALA A 14 11.20 -28.65 -8.20
C ALA A 14 12.10 -28.91 -9.42
N ILE A 15 11.65 -29.76 -10.33
CA ILE A 15 12.35 -30.09 -11.58
C ILE A 15 11.42 -29.78 -12.74
N ASP A 16 11.79 -28.82 -13.56
CA ASP A 16 11.17 -28.58 -14.86
C ASP A 16 11.92 -29.35 -15.94
N GLN A 17 11.27 -30.40 -16.42
CA GLN A 17 11.85 -31.27 -17.45
C GLN A 17 11.91 -30.57 -18.81
N GLY A 18 11.01 -29.65 -19.09
CA GLY A 18 10.96 -28.92 -20.36
C GLY A 18 12.14 -27.98 -20.54
N THR A 19 12.40 -27.17 -19.51
CA THR A 19 13.52 -26.21 -19.49
C THR A 19 14.81 -26.80 -18.91
N ARG A 20 14.76 -28.02 -18.36
CA ARG A 20 15.88 -28.67 -17.66
C ARG A 20 16.40 -27.84 -16.49
N HIS A 21 15.47 -27.26 -15.74
CA HIS A 21 15.75 -26.38 -14.62
C HIS A 21 15.36 -27.05 -13.30
N ILE A 22 16.21 -26.90 -12.28
CA ILE A 22 16.03 -27.41 -10.93
C ILE A 22 16.08 -26.20 -9.99
N TYR A 23 15.04 -26.00 -9.21
CA TYR A 23 14.93 -24.82 -8.34
C TYR A 23 14.03 -25.08 -7.13
N ASN A 24 14.18 -24.28 -6.08
CA ASN A 24 13.21 -24.23 -4.99
C ASN A 24 12.02 -23.32 -5.37
N VAL A 25 10.80 -23.81 -5.18
CA VAL A 25 9.57 -23.04 -5.49
C VAL A 25 9.46 -21.84 -4.58
N ASP A 26 9.63 -22.05 -3.27
CA ASP A 26 9.63 -20.98 -2.27
C ASP A 26 11.08 -20.52 -2.04
N SER A 27 11.32 -19.23 -2.19
CA SER A 27 12.63 -18.64 -1.94
C SER A 27 13.01 -18.74 -0.45
N LEU A 28 14.28 -19.00 -0.18
CA LEU A 28 14.82 -18.99 1.19
C LEU A 28 14.83 -17.57 1.78
N PRO A 29 14.84 -17.42 3.10
CA PRO A 29 14.94 -16.10 3.75
C PRO A 29 16.14 -15.29 3.29
N VAL A 30 16.03 -13.96 3.36
CA VAL A 30 17.12 -13.03 3.05
C VAL A 30 18.35 -13.34 3.91
N GLY A 31 19.51 -13.34 3.28
CA GLY A 31 20.80 -13.57 3.97
C GLY A 31 21.11 -15.04 4.24
N THR A 32 20.29 -15.99 3.77
CA THR A 32 20.61 -17.41 3.84
C THR A 32 21.92 -17.70 3.11
N ASP A 33 22.89 -18.30 3.78
CA ASP A 33 24.17 -18.69 3.19
C ASP A 33 24.00 -19.96 2.32
N ILE A 34 24.15 -19.79 1.01
CA ILE A 34 24.06 -20.87 0.03
C ILE A 34 25.44 -21.26 -0.56
N SER A 35 26.52 -20.84 0.08
CA SER A 35 27.88 -21.17 -0.34
C SER A 35 28.28 -22.60 0.00
N LYS A 36 27.57 -23.26 0.95
CA LYS A 36 27.85 -24.63 1.42
C LYS A 36 26.56 -25.44 1.61
N VAL A 37 25.95 -25.82 0.52
CA VAL A 37 24.68 -26.56 0.51
C VAL A 37 24.92 -28.04 0.27
N VAL A 38 24.37 -28.89 1.12
CA VAL A 38 24.40 -30.34 0.92
C VAL A 38 23.17 -30.74 0.09
N VAL A 39 23.40 -31.38 -1.04
CA VAL A 39 22.34 -31.81 -1.96
C VAL A 39 22.16 -33.32 -1.88
N SER A 40 20.92 -33.81 -1.86
CA SER A 40 20.59 -35.23 -1.93
C SER A 40 19.84 -35.51 -3.21
N ILE A 41 20.45 -36.27 -4.11
CA ILE A 41 19.90 -36.63 -5.42
C ILE A 41 19.71 -38.15 -5.50
N LYS A 42 18.47 -38.57 -5.86
CA LYS A 42 18.19 -39.96 -6.19
C LYS A 42 17.85 -40.08 -7.67
N SER A 43 18.61 -40.89 -8.39
CA SER A 43 18.50 -41.15 -9.81
C SER A 43 18.63 -42.66 -10.09
N ASP A 44 18.03 -43.13 -11.17
CA ASP A 44 18.17 -44.52 -11.66
C ASP A 44 19.45 -44.74 -12.48
N GLY A 45 20.30 -43.72 -12.61
CA GLY A 45 21.59 -43.81 -13.30
C GLY A 45 22.69 -44.39 -12.41
N ILE A 46 23.81 -44.75 -13.02
CA ILE A 46 25.00 -45.31 -12.35
C ILE A 46 25.85 -44.21 -11.71
N GLY A 47 25.66 -42.96 -12.05
CA GLY A 47 26.40 -41.84 -11.48
C GLY A 47 25.78 -40.48 -11.85
N ILE A 48 25.99 -39.52 -10.98
CA ILE A 48 25.60 -38.11 -11.17
C ILE A 48 26.88 -37.29 -11.23
N PHE A 49 26.98 -36.43 -12.22
CA PHE A 49 28.18 -35.63 -12.46
C PHE A 49 27.84 -34.14 -12.37
N ILE A 50 28.71 -33.41 -11.71
CA ILE A 50 28.73 -31.95 -11.73
C ILE A 50 29.48 -31.55 -12.98
N VAL A 51 28.86 -30.72 -13.83
CA VAL A 51 29.46 -30.25 -15.08
C VAL A 51 30.25 -28.98 -14.77
N ALA A 52 31.55 -29.01 -15.12
CA ALA A 52 32.46 -27.88 -15.01
C ALA A 52 33.18 -27.60 -16.33
N GLU A 53 33.71 -26.40 -16.51
CA GLU A 53 34.39 -25.98 -17.74
C GLU A 53 35.60 -26.85 -18.06
N ASP A 54 36.40 -27.21 -17.04
CA ASP A 54 37.63 -27.97 -17.25
C ASP A 54 37.40 -29.47 -17.22
N LYS A 55 36.69 -29.99 -16.26
CA LYS A 55 36.45 -31.42 -16.08
C LYS A 55 35.23 -31.69 -15.20
N ASP A 56 34.35 -32.56 -15.70
CA ASP A 56 33.23 -33.07 -14.91
C ASP A 56 33.74 -33.90 -13.71
N SER A 57 33.09 -33.72 -12.57
CA SER A 57 33.37 -34.46 -11.35
C SER A 57 32.19 -35.32 -10.93
N LEU A 58 32.47 -36.52 -10.41
CA LEU A 58 31.43 -37.36 -9.84
C LEU A 58 30.88 -36.66 -8.56
N TRP A 59 29.58 -36.48 -8.51
CA TRP A 59 28.92 -35.93 -7.34
C TRP A 59 28.89 -36.95 -6.19
N ASN A 60 29.10 -36.43 -4.97
CA ASN A 60 29.03 -37.18 -3.74
C ASN A 60 28.01 -36.48 -2.80
N ASP A 61 27.11 -37.24 -2.16
CA ASP A 61 26.02 -36.72 -1.30
C ASP A 61 26.47 -36.18 0.05
N THR A 62 27.77 -36.34 0.38
CA THR A 62 28.40 -35.76 1.60
C THR A 62 29.06 -34.41 1.32
N ASP A 63 29.30 -34.06 0.06
CA ASP A 63 30.02 -32.85 -0.28
C ASP A 63 29.06 -31.65 -0.38
N SER A 64 29.49 -30.52 0.15
CA SER A 64 28.78 -29.28 -0.02
C SER A 64 29.06 -28.60 -1.35
N LEU A 65 28.04 -28.01 -1.94
CA LEU A 65 28.12 -27.27 -3.21
C LEU A 65 27.83 -25.78 -2.96
N ASN A 66 28.51 -24.92 -3.72
CA ASN A 66 28.28 -23.48 -3.70
C ASN A 66 27.21 -23.14 -4.75
N PHE A 67 26.05 -22.64 -4.28
CA PHE A 67 24.92 -22.20 -5.10
C PHE A 67 24.83 -20.67 -5.28
N GLU A 68 25.86 -19.90 -4.92
CA GLU A 68 25.93 -18.48 -5.29
C GLU A 68 25.89 -18.27 -6.82
N LYS A 69 26.29 -19.35 -7.54
CA LYS A 69 26.07 -19.46 -8.99
C LYS A 69 25.34 -20.77 -9.28
N PRO A 70 24.55 -20.82 -10.37
CA PRO A 70 23.89 -22.06 -10.76
C PRO A 70 24.87 -23.22 -10.94
N VAL A 71 24.52 -24.39 -10.41
CA VAL A 71 25.29 -25.63 -10.56
C VAL A 71 24.66 -26.49 -11.66
N GLN A 72 25.48 -27.11 -12.49
CA GLN A 72 25.01 -27.96 -13.57
C GLN A 72 25.24 -29.43 -13.24
N PHE A 73 24.22 -30.26 -13.47
CA PHE A 73 24.26 -31.69 -13.24
C PHE A 73 23.91 -32.46 -14.50
N LYS A 74 24.51 -33.63 -14.67
CA LYS A 74 24.12 -34.66 -15.64
C LYS A 74 24.17 -36.06 -15.03
N VAL A 75 23.32 -36.94 -15.50
CA VAL A 75 23.23 -38.33 -15.04
C VAL A 75 23.82 -39.25 -16.10
N MET A 76 24.59 -40.22 -15.67
CA MET A 76 25.04 -41.31 -16.55
C MET A 76 24.07 -42.48 -16.42
N ALA A 77 23.48 -42.90 -17.51
CA ALA A 77 22.58 -44.03 -17.56
C ALA A 77 23.35 -45.37 -17.41
N MET A 78 22.63 -46.44 -17.15
CA MET A 78 23.20 -47.81 -17.05
C MET A 78 23.94 -48.24 -18.36
N SER A 79 23.60 -47.66 -19.49
CA SER A 79 24.27 -47.88 -20.77
C SER A 79 25.62 -47.16 -20.92
N GLY A 80 26.02 -46.35 -19.93
CA GLY A 80 27.21 -45.51 -20.00
C GLY A 80 27.03 -44.19 -20.77
N VAL A 81 25.83 -43.92 -21.26
CA VAL A 81 25.53 -42.68 -22.00
C VAL A 81 25.10 -41.57 -21.01
N TYR A 82 25.59 -40.37 -21.21
CA TYR A 82 25.17 -39.21 -20.42
C TYR A 82 23.82 -38.69 -20.88
N GLY A 83 22.96 -38.39 -19.91
CA GLY A 83 21.70 -37.69 -20.10
C GLY A 83 21.88 -36.20 -20.34
N PRO A 84 20.79 -35.45 -20.47
CA PRO A 84 20.82 -34.00 -20.63
C PRO A 84 21.38 -33.29 -19.38
N ILE A 85 21.93 -32.10 -19.60
CA ILE A 85 22.41 -31.25 -18.52
C ILE A 85 21.23 -30.48 -17.91
N TYR A 86 21.13 -30.51 -16.59
CA TYR A 86 20.20 -29.74 -15.79
C TYR A 86 20.92 -28.61 -15.09
N LYS A 87 20.35 -27.41 -15.13
CA LYS A 87 20.79 -26.23 -14.36
C LYS A 87 20.05 -26.18 -13.04
N ALA A 88 20.77 -26.25 -11.93
CA ALA A 88 20.21 -26.14 -10.58
C ALA A 88 20.56 -24.80 -9.96
N GLU A 89 19.60 -24.16 -9.37
CA GLU A 89 19.79 -22.90 -8.62
C GLU A 89 18.92 -22.86 -7.36
N ILE A 90 19.35 -22.12 -6.38
CA ILE A 90 18.63 -21.89 -5.14
C ILE A 90 18.24 -20.41 -5.08
N ASN A 91 16.93 -20.17 -5.03
CA ASN A 91 16.37 -18.85 -4.91
C ASN A 91 16.40 -18.44 -3.44
N VAL A 92 17.02 -17.30 -3.16
CA VAL A 92 17.03 -16.61 -1.87
C VAL A 92 16.38 -15.26 -2.06
N HIS A 93 15.49 -14.87 -1.15
CA HIS A 93 14.88 -13.54 -1.19
C HIS A 93 15.97 -12.46 -1.15
N LYS A 94 15.88 -11.50 -2.05
CA LYS A 94 16.78 -10.33 -2.07
C LYS A 94 16.41 -9.29 -1.02
N GLN A 95 15.17 -9.35 -0.54
CA GLN A 95 14.60 -8.46 0.46
C GLN A 95 13.73 -9.28 1.39
N VAL A 96 13.58 -8.85 2.64
CA VAL A 96 12.59 -9.43 3.55
C VAL A 96 11.21 -9.15 2.95
N PRO A 97 10.38 -10.16 2.63
CA PRO A 97 9.11 -9.98 1.93
C PRO A 97 8.17 -8.98 2.63
N ASP A 98 8.19 -8.97 3.95
CA ASP A 98 7.33 -8.13 4.80
C ASP A 98 7.97 -6.78 5.16
N SER A 99 9.12 -6.43 4.59
CA SER A 99 9.78 -5.16 4.85
C SER A 99 9.55 -4.17 3.70
N LEU A 100 8.99 -3.01 4.04
CA LEU A 100 8.93 -1.87 3.14
C LEU A 100 10.29 -1.16 3.14
N GLN A 101 10.92 -1.06 1.97
CA GLN A 101 12.15 -0.30 1.84
C GLN A 101 11.82 1.15 1.48
N TRP A 102 12.19 2.06 2.35
CA TRP A 102 11.99 3.49 2.17
C TRP A 102 13.27 4.14 1.66
N SER A 103 13.13 4.98 0.66
CA SER A 103 14.22 5.84 0.21
C SER A 103 13.80 7.29 0.28
N HIS A 104 14.61 8.12 0.92
CA HIS A 104 14.41 9.56 0.90
C HIS A 104 14.68 10.10 -0.51
N ARG A 105 13.68 10.70 -1.15
CA ARG A 105 13.79 11.13 -2.54
C ARG A 105 14.17 12.59 -2.73
N GLY A 106 14.09 13.43 -1.73
CA GLY A 106 14.37 14.86 -1.89
C GLY A 106 14.55 15.58 -0.59
N SER A 107 14.93 16.84 -0.65
CA SER A 107 14.94 17.77 0.47
C SER A 107 13.52 18.06 0.94
N SER A 108 13.36 18.40 2.23
CA SER A 108 12.11 18.76 2.85
C SER A 108 11.31 19.79 2.05
N PHE A 109 9.99 19.68 2.14
CA PHE A 109 9.08 20.78 1.79
C PHE A 109 9.43 22.07 2.54
N ASP A 110 8.89 23.17 2.04
CA ASP A 110 8.93 24.46 2.73
C ASP A 110 8.54 24.32 4.21
N ASN A 111 9.37 24.85 5.10
CA ASN A 111 9.19 24.77 6.56
C ASN A 111 7.95 25.54 7.07
N THR A 112 7.24 26.24 6.20
CA THR A 112 6.02 27.01 6.54
C THR A 112 4.74 26.16 6.53
N ILE A 113 4.83 24.88 6.20
CA ILE A 113 3.68 23.97 6.14
C ILE A 113 3.32 23.51 7.55
N GLN A 114 2.07 23.80 7.98
CA GLN A 114 1.54 23.40 9.28
C GLN A 114 0.86 22.03 9.22
N ALA A 115 0.14 21.76 8.12
CA ALA A 115 -0.54 20.50 7.85
C ALA A 115 -0.68 20.30 6.36
N GLN A 116 -0.88 19.04 5.93
CA GLN A 116 -0.94 18.72 4.50
C GLN A 116 -1.80 17.49 4.21
N LYS A 117 -2.29 17.42 2.97
CA LYS A 117 -2.91 16.24 2.39
C LYS A 117 -2.40 16.02 0.98
N ALA A 118 -1.97 14.80 0.69
CA ALA A 118 -1.54 14.40 -0.64
C ALA A 118 -2.67 13.68 -1.38
N VAL A 119 -2.82 13.97 -2.66
CA VAL A 119 -3.73 13.27 -3.59
C VAL A 119 -3.02 13.03 -4.92
N THR A 120 -3.37 11.95 -5.60
CA THR A 120 -2.79 11.62 -6.91
C THR A 120 -3.83 11.82 -8.00
N LEU A 121 -3.47 12.56 -9.05
CA LEU A 121 -4.27 12.73 -10.26
C LEU A 121 -3.41 12.51 -11.50
N GLY A 122 -3.74 11.51 -12.31
CA GLY A 122 -2.92 11.11 -13.45
C GLY A 122 -1.49 10.77 -13.01
N ASP A 123 -0.51 11.37 -13.67
CA ASP A 123 0.91 11.14 -13.40
C ASP A 123 1.50 12.10 -12.35
N TYR A 124 0.67 12.82 -11.59
CA TYR A 124 1.13 13.79 -10.62
C TYR A 124 0.61 13.51 -9.21
N ILE A 125 1.46 13.76 -8.24
CA ILE A 125 1.12 13.87 -6.82
C ILE A 125 0.96 15.35 -6.51
N TYR A 126 -0.20 15.73 -6.01
CA TYR A 126 -0.52 17.07 -5.53
C TYR A 126 -0.52 17.07 -4.01
N VAL A 127 0.12 18.03 -3.38
CA VAL A 127 0.10 18.23 -1.94
C VAL A 127 -0.58 19.55 -1.64
N PHE A 128 -1.73 19.47 -1.00
CA PHE A 128 -2.45 20.61 -0.44
C PHE A 128 -1.94 20.85 0.97
N ALA A 129 -1.46 22.06 1.22
CA ALA A 129 -0.80 22.43 2.45
C ALA A 129 -1.52 23.59 3.12
N GLN A 130 -1.63 23.54 4.46
CA GLN A 130 -2.08 24.68 5.26
C GLN A 130 -0.90 25.56 5.59
N GLN A 131 -1.05 26.84 5.28
CA GLN A 131 -0.13 27.93 5.65
C GLN A 131 -0.86 28.99 6.50
N ASP A 132 -0.13 29.95 7.05
CA ASP A 132 -0.71 31.05 7.83
C ASP A 132 -1.74 31.88 7.05
N ASN A 133 -1.55 31.98 5.72
CA ASN A 133 -2.38 32.78 4.83
C ASN A 133 -3.42 31.96 4.06
N GLY A 134 -3.73 30.72 4.46
CA GLY A 134 -4.69 29.85 3.81
C GLY A 134 -4.08 28.60 3.18
N ALA A 135 -4.84 27.92 2.35
CA ALA A 135 -4.38 26.71 1.68
C ALA A 135 -3.54 27.02 0.44
N ALA A 136 -2.53 26.18 0.21
CA ALA A 136 -1.65 26.24 -0.95
C ALA A 136 -1.47 24.86 -1.56
N VAL A 137 -1.00 24.77 -2.79
CA VAL A 137 -0.78 23.50 -3.50
C VAL A 137 0.57 23.47 -4.16
N THR A 138 1.22 22.31 -4.14
CA THR A 138 2.40 21.98 -4.92
C THR A 138 2.24 20.63 -5.58
N SER A 139 3.03 20.31 -6.56
CA SER A 139 2.95 19.03 -7.26
C SER A 139 4.31 18.53 -7.73
N THR A 140 4.39 17.20 -7.88
CA THR A 140 5.52 16.51 -8.50
C THR A 140 5.02 15.39 -9.38
N HIS A 141 5.82 14.98 -10.37
CA HIS A 141 5.53 13.77 -11.13
C HIS A 141 5.76 12.52 -10.29
N ILE A 142 4.88 11.49 -10.38
CA ILE A 142 4.92 10.28 -9.55
C ILE A 142 6.26 9.53 -9.63
N ASN A 143 6.94 9.59 -10.76
CA ASN A 143 8.26 8.95 -10.96
C ASN A 143 9.43 9.80 -10.48
N ASP A 144 9.22 11.09 -10.18
CA ASP A 144 10.28 11.98 -9.69
C ASP A 144 10.28 12.04 -8.15
N GLY A 145 9.31 12.68 -7.56
CA GLY A 145 9.21 12.86 -6.11
C GLY A 145 10.33 13.73 -5.50
N LYS A 146 11.22 14.29 -6.32
CA LYS A 146 12.35 15.13 -5.90
C LYS A 146 12.15 16.58 -6.26
N THR A 147 11.66 16.82 -7.47
CA THR A 147 11.44 18.16 -8.00
C THR A 147 9.99 18.54 -7.81
N TRP A 148 9.74 19.51 -6.96
CA TRP A 148 8.40 20.01 -6.67
C TRP A 148 8.18 21.36 -7.30
N THR A 149 6.97 21.63 -7.78
CA THR A 149 6.59 22.98 -8.19
C THR A 149 6.63 23.91 -6.97
N PRO A 150 6.92 25.22 -7.16
CA PRO A 150 6.79 26.16 -6.06
C PRO A 150 5.40 26.05 -5.40
N LEU A 151 5.36 26.14 -4.08
CA LEU A 151 4.11 26.14 -3.33
C LEU A 151 3.29 27.37 -3.73
N GLN A 152 2.12 27.15 -4.29
CA GLN A 152 1.25 28.20 -4.82
C GLN A 152 0.00 28.34 -3.97
N ALA A 153 -0.27 29.53 -3.44
CA ALA A 153 -1.51 29.83 -2.74
C ALA A 153 -2.71 29.60 -3.67
N LEU A 154 -3.80 29.09 -3.11
CA LEU A 154 -5.06 28.97 -3.82
C LEU A 154 -5.62 30.37 -4.15
N PRO A 155 -6.51 30.51 -5.15
CA PRO A 155 -7.09 31.79 -5.53
C PRO A 155 -7.72 32.54 -4.34
N GLU A 156 -7.76 33.86 -4.43
CA GLU A 156 -8.24 34.74 -3.36
C GLU A 156 -9.68 34.42 -2.89
N ASN A 157 -10.53 33.95 -3.77
CA ASN A 157 -11.89 33.49 -3.46
C ASN A 157 -11.92 32.09 -2.80
N MET A 158 -10.79 31.47 -2.53
CA MET A 158 -10.63 30.15 -1.89
C MET A 158 -9.71 30.21 -0.66
N GLN A 159 -9.52 31.37 -0.04
CA GLN A 159 -8.62 31.51 1.12
C GLN A 159 -9.01 30.61 2.30
N ASN A 160 -10.32 30.35 2.47
CA ASN A 160 -10.84 29.44 3.48
C ASN A 160 -10.96 27.98 3.00
N ALA A 161 -10.17 27.58 2.01
CA ALA A 161 -10.19 26.21 1.51
C ALA A 161 -9.71 25.22 2.59
N ASP A 162 -10.50 24.20 2.82
CA ASP A 162 -10.15 23.08 3.69
C ASP A 162 -9.21 22.12 2.97
N TYR A 163 -7.91 22.22 3.18
CA TYR A 163 -6.92 21.33 2.59
C TYR A 163 -7.23 19.86 2.86
N SER A 164 -7.85 19.54 4.01
CA SER A 164 -8.22 18.18 4.39
C SER A 164 -9.36 17.60 3.56
N SER A 165 -10.13 18.46 2.87
CA SER A 165 -11.18 18.04 1.95
C SER A 165 -10.65 17.68 0.56
N ALA A 166 -9.39 17.99 0.25
CA ALA A 166 -8.83 17.74 -1.08
C ALA A 166 -8.94 16.27 -1.46
N MET A 167 -9.40 16.01 -2.68
CA MET A 167 -9.45 14.67 -3.27
C MET A 167 -9.33 14.72 -4.80
N ALA A 168 -8.92 13.60 -5.37
CA ALA A 168 -8.97 13.37 -6.81
C ALA A 168 -10.13 12.41 -7.13
N TRP A 169 -10.91 12.77 -8.15
CA TRP A 169 -11.97 11.93 -8.66
C TRP A 169 -12.15 12.15 -10.17
N GLY A 170 -12.23 11.07 -10.92
CA GLY A 170 -12.14 11.16 -12.37
C GLY A 170 -10.83 11.81 -12.81
N ASN A 171 -10.92 12.81 -13.64
CA ASN A 171 -9.78 13.56 -14.16
C ASN A 171 -9.62 14.95 -13.50
N GLN A 172 -10.15 15.12 -12.29
CA GLN A 172 -10.13 16.40 -11.61
C GLN A 172 -9.77 16.27 -10.11
N LEU A 173 -9.18 17.34 -9.60
CA LEU A 173 -9.02 17.62 -8.18
C LEU A 173 -10.25 18.35 -7.68
N TYR A 174 -10.69 18.04 -6.48
CA TYR A 174 -11.80 18.70 -5.78
C TYR A 174 -11.35 19.17 -4.41
N ILE A 175 -11.88 20.31 -3.98
CA ILE A 175 -11.63 20.89 -2.66
C ILE A 175 -12.84 21.72 -2.23
N LEU A 176 -13.08 21.82 -0.94
CA LEU A 176 -14.11 22.70 -0.37
C LEU A 176 -13.49 24.02 0.06
N ALA A 177 -14.17 25.11 -0.24
CA ALA A 177 -13.91 26.45 0.30
C ALA A 177 -15.25 27.11 0.63
N ASP A 178 -15.44 27.58 1.87
CA ASP A 178 -16.68 28.18 2.37
C ASP A 178 -17.93 27.32 2.07
N ASN A 179 -17.83 26.02 2.27
CA ASN A 179 -18.87 25.02 1.96
C ASN A 179 -19.24 24.88 0.48
N ASP A 180 -18.54 25.54 -0.42
CA ASP A 180 -18.67 25.39 -1.86
C ASP A 180 -17.65 24.39 -2.42
N LEU A 181 -18.05 23.65 -3.43
CA LEU A 181 -17.18 22.73 -4.13
C LEU A 181 -16.44 23.44 -5.27
N TYR A 182 -15.14 23.28 -5.31
CA TYR A 182 -14.27 23.76 -6.40
C TYR A 182 -13.57 22.57 -7.07
N CYS A 183 -13.32 22.70 -8.36
CA CYS A 183 -12.57 21.70 -9.12
C CYS A 183 -11.43 22.32 -9.94
N SER A 184 -10.43 21.48 -10.23
CA SER A 184 -9.28 21.83 -11.08
C SER A 184 -8.74 20.58 -11.76
N SER A 185 -8.29 20.70 -13.00
CA SER A 185 -7.60 19.63 -13.73
C SER A 185 -6.06 19.68 -13.58
N ASP A 186 -5.52 20.79 -13.07
CA ASP A 186 -4.08 21.07 -13.05
C ASP A 186 -3.54 21.54 -11.70
N GLY A 187 -4.43 21.72 -10.71
CA GLY A 187 -4.11 22.27 -9.39
C GLY A 187 -3.81 23.78 -9.37
N LYS A 188 -3.87 24.45 -10.53
CA LYS A 188 -3.55 25.89 -10.69
C LYS A 188 -4.78 26.73 -10.99
N SER A 189 -5.60 26.25 -11.92
CA SER A 189 -6.81 26.94 -12.35
C SER A 189 -8.03 26.26 -11.67
N TRP A 190 -8.74 27.04 -10.87
CA TRP A 190 -9.86 26.53 -10.07
C TRP A 190 -11.18 27.13 -10.51
N SER A 191 -12.21 26.33 -10.57
CA SER A 191 -13.57 26.73 -10.91
C SER A 191 -14.53 26.29 -9.81
N LYS A 192 -15.41 27.21 -9.38
CA LYS A 192 -16.50 26.87 -8.49
C LYS A 192 -17.54 26.04 -9.23
N MET A 193 -17.95 24.93 -8.60
CA MET A 193 -19.01 24.08 -9.15
C MET A 193 -20.38 24.67 -8.83
N GLY A 194 -21.26 24.60 -9.83
CA GLY A 194 -22.67 25.03 -9.69
C GLY A 194 -23.52 23.93 -9.03
N THR A 195 -23.20 23.52 -7.82
CA THR A 195 -23.91 22.45 -7.10
C THR A 195 -25.25 22.90 -6.55
N ASN A 196 -26.17 21.95 -6.39
CA ASN A 196 -27.50 22.18 -5.78
C ASN A 196 -27.48 22.17 -4.24
N THR A 197 -26.32 21.97 -3.62
CA THR A 197 -26.17 21.90 -2.15
C THR A 197 -24.85 22.50 -1.68
N LYS A 198 -24.72 22.65 -0.36
CA LYS A 198 -23.51 23.07 0.34
C LYS A 198 -22.97 21.91 1.15
N PHE A 199 -21.64 21.83 1.30
CA PHE A 199 -20.95 20.69 1.88
C PHE A 199 -20.21 21.05 3.16
N GLU A 200 -20.28 20.14 4.14
CA GLU A 200 -19.43 20.16 5.31
C GLU A 200 -18.12 19.40 5.04
N LYS A 201 -18.20 18.23 4.35
CA LYS A 201 -17.04 17.38 4.06
C LYS A 201 -17.20 16.64 2.74
N LEU A 202 -16.08 16.44 2.02
CA LEU A 202 -15.93 15.36 1.04
C LEU A 202 -15.38 14.13 1.77
N ILE A 203 -15.98 12.96 1.60
CA ILE A 203 -15.65 11.79 2.39
C ILE A 203 -15.00 10.66 1.59
N ALA A 204 -15.45 10.41 0.37
CA ALA A 204 -14.90 9.37 -0.49
C ALA A 204 -15.24 9.60 -1.96
N GLY A 205 -14.50 8.96 -2.84
CA GLY A 205 -14.81 8.91 -4.26
C GLY A 205 -14.36 7.59 -4.87
N VAL A 206 -15.17 7.03 -5.75
CA VAL A 206 -14.82 5.90 -6.60
C VAL A 206 -14.92 6.31 -8.05
N HIS A 207 -13.88 6.03 -8.82
CA HIS A 207 -13.87 6.21 -10.27
C HIS A 207 -13.08 5.05 -10.86
N SER A 208 -13.79 4.01 -11.22
CA SER A 208 -13.28 2.79 -11.84
C SER A 208 -13.91 2.58 -13.22
N GLU A 209 -13.56 1.50 -13.90
CA GLU A 209 -14.16 1.13 -15.17
C GLU A 209 -15.69 0.97 -15.07
N HIS A 210 -16.21 0.55 -13.93
CA HIS A 210 -17.62 0.19 -13.75
C HIS A 210 -18.39 1.11 -12.82
N ASN A 211 -17.71 1.87 -11.98
CA ASN A 211 -18.35 2.71 -10.96
C ASN A 211 -17.79 4.13 -10.97
N CYS A 212 -18.70 5.10 -10.88
CA CYS A 212 -18.36 6.51 -10.84
C CYS A 212 -19.28 7.18 -9.82
N LYS A 213 -18.80 7.37 -8.58
CA LYS A 213 -19.56 8.03 -7.52
C LYS A 213 -18.65 8.85 -6.62
N LEU A 214 -19.14 10.00 -6.20
CA LEU A 214 -18.52 10.90 -5.23
C LEU A 214 -19.45 11.01 -4.02
N TYR A 215 -18.88 11.03 -2.82
CA TYR A 215 -19.62 11.04 -1.56
C TYR A 215 -19.19 12.22 -0.70
N ALA A 216 -20.17 12.85 -0.08
CA ALA A 216 -19.98 14.02 0.77
C ALA A 216 -20.95 14.03 1.97
N ILE A 217 -20.74 14.97 2.88
CA ILE A 217 -21.70 15.35 3.92
C ILE A 217 -22.10 16.79 3.65
N ASP A 218 -23.41 17.05 3.63
CA ASP A 218 -23.94 18.40 3.49
C ASP A 218 -23.91 19.18 4.83
N THR A 219 -24.19 20.47 4.78
CA THR A 219 -24.25 21.32 5.97
C THR A 219 -25.43 21.03 6.91
N ASN A 220 -26.36 20.17 6.50
CA ASN A 220 -27.49 19.69 7.30
C ASN A 220 -27.26 18.30 7.89
N ASN A 221 -26.03 17.78 7.81
CA ASN A 221 -25.63 16.48 8.34
C ASN A 221 -26.27 15.28 7.62
N HIS A 222 -26.44 15.38 6.30
CA HIS A 222 -26.88 14.26 5.48
C HIS A 222 -25.73 13.72 4.63
N PHE A 223 -25.72 12.42 4.42
CA PHE A 223 -24.90 11.83 3.36
C PHE A 223 -25.43 12.25 2.01
N MET A 224 -24.52 12.66 1.15
CA MET A 224 -24.78 13.06 -0.24
C MET A 224 -23.98 12.20 -1.19
N GLU A 225 -24.57 11.86 -2.33
CA GLU A 225 -23.87 11.15 -3.42
C GLU A 225 -24.13 11.80 -4.77
N SER A 226 -23.13 11.75 -5.65
CA SER A 226 -23.18 12.30 -7.00
C SER A 226 -22.41 11.45 -7.98
N THR A 227 -22.85 11.44 -9.25
CA THR A 227 -22.12 10.80 -10.36
C THR A 227 -21.43 11.79 -11.28
N ASP A 228 -21.66 13.09 -11.12
CA ASP A 228 -21.16 14.17 -11.97
C ASP A 228 -20.57 15.36 -11.19
N ALA A 229 -20.59 15.29 -9.85
CA ALA A 229 -20.20 16.37 -8.94
C ALA A 229 -21.03 17.66 -9.03
N LEU A 230 -22.12 17.69 -9.81
CA LEU A 230 -23.01 18.82 -9.99
C LEU A 230 -24.35 18.62 -9.26
N VAL A 231 -24.98 17.48 -9.54
CA VAL A 231 -26.25 17.09 -8.94
C VAL A 231 -25.97 16.09 -7.82
N TRP A 232 -26.46 16.40 -6.64
CA TRP A 232 -26.23 15.61 -5.44
C TRP A 232 -27.57 15.16 -4.85
N ASP A 233 -27.64 13.87 -4.60
CA ASP A 233 -28.80 13.23 -3.99
C ASP A 233 -28.51 12.93 -2.51
N THR A 234 -29.53 13.15 -1.67
CA THR A 234 -29.45 12.83 -0.23
C THR A 234 -29.56 11.33 -0.02
N ASN A 235 -28.63 10.78 0.80
CA ASN A 235 -28.60 9.35 1.12
C ASN A 235 -28.53 9.11 2.64
N GLY A 236 -29.56 9.59 3.35
CA GLY A 236 -29.73 9.38 4.79
C GLY A 236 -28.97 10.38 5.67
N GLU A 237 -29.23 10.27 6.97
CA GLU A 237 -28.58 11.10 7.99
C GLU A 237 -27.21 10.51 8.38
N VAL A 238 -26.26 11.38 8.74
CA VAL A 238 -24.93 10.97 9.21
C VAL A 238 -25.02 10.58 10.68
N PRO A 239 -24.68 9.34 11.07
CA PRO A 239 -24.69 8.90 12.45
C PRO A 239 -23.69 9.67 13.33
N ALA A 240 -24.00 9.83 14.61
CA ALA A 240 -23.16 10.59 15.55
C ALA A 240 -21.75 9.99 15.75
N ASN A 241 -21.59 8.69 15.49
CA ASN A 241 -20.30 7.98 15.56
C ASN A 241 -19.53 7.98 14.23
N PHE A 242 -20.05 8.60 13.17
CA PHE A 242 -19.33 8.74 11.91
C PHE A 242 -18.19 9.75 12.04
N PRO A 243 -16.96 9.45 11.60
CA PRO A 243 -15.84 10.36 11.71
C PRO A 243 -15.98 11.53 10.73
N LYS A 244 -15.74 12.74 11.19
CA LYS A 244 -15.71 13.95 10.37
C LYS A 244 -14.32 14.59 10.31
N ASN A 245 -13.41 14.15 11.19
CA ASN A 245 -12.06 14.67 11.29
C ASN A 245 -11.03 13.60 10.98
N GLN A 246 -9.86 14.04 10.50
CA GLN A 246 -8.73 13.17 10.17
C GLN A 246 -9.14 12.02 9.23
N LEU A 247 -9.90 12.37 8.18
CA LEU A 247 -10.43 11.39 7.24
C LEU A 247 -9.39 10.99 6.21
N SER A 248 -9.27 9.68 6.01
CA SER A 248 -8.62 9.10 4.85
C SER A 248 -9.46 7.95 4.31
N TYR A 249 -9.51 7.81 3.00
CA TYR A 249 -10.22 6.71 2.36
C TYR A 249 -9.39 6.07 1.26
N THR A 250 -9.77 4.86 0.91
CA THR A 250 -9.31 4.18 -0.30
C THR A 250 -10.47 3.44 -0.93
N ALA A 251 -10.45 3.31 -2.26
CA ALA A 251 -11.43 2.56 -3.02
C ALA A 251 -10.69 1.56 -3.93
N TYR A 252 -11.19 0.33 -3.99
CA TYR A 252 -10.60 -0.74 -4.80
C TYR A 252 -11.64 -1.77 -5.21
N PRO A 253 -11.49 -2.41 -6.39
CA PRO A 253 -12.41 -3.44 -6.84
C PRO A 253 -12.27 -4.71 -5.99
N LEU A 254 -13.38 -5.40 -5.74
CA LEU A 254 -13.37 -6.69 -5.06
C LEU A 254 -12.61 -7.73 -5.88
N VAL A 255 -11.82 -8.57 -5.21
CA VAL A 255 -11.11 -9.69 -5.85
C VAL A 255 -12.09 -10.67 -6.48
N THR A 256 -13.21 -10.93 -5.81
CA THR A 256 -14.25 -11.88 -6.24
C THR A 256 -15.18 -11.35 -7.31
N ASN A 257 -15.33 -10.02 -7.43
CA ASN A 257 -16.19 -9.38 -8.43
C ASN A 257 -15.67 -7.98 -8.78
N LYS A 258 -15.01 -7.85 -9.91
CA LYS A 258 -14.40 -6.59 -10.39
C LYS A 258 -15.40 -5.50 -10.77
N PHE A 259 -16.70 -5.82 -10.87
CA PHE A 259 -17.77 -4.84 -11.11
C PHE A 259 -18.20 -4.07 -9.87
N ILE A 260 -17.73 -4.50 -8.69
CA ILE A 260 -18.07 -3.90 -7.39
C ILE A 260 -16.78 -3.36 -6.77
N ASP A 261 -16.79 -2.09 -6.42
CA ASP A 261 -15.72 -1.48 -5.65
C ASP A 261 -16.12 -1.42 -4.17
N ARG A 262 -15.13 -1.63 -3.32
CA ARG A 262 -15.19 -1.38 -1.88
C ARG A 262 -14.53 -0.05 -1.58
N MET A 263 -15.21 0.76 -0.82
CA MET A 263 -14.65 1.95 -0.17
C MET A 263 -14.43 1.63 1.30
N VAL A 264 -13.25 1.94 1.79
CA VAL A 264 -12.91 1.90 3.22
C VAL A 264 -12.50 3.30 3.62
N LEU A 265 -13.12 3.81 4.66
CA LEU A 265 -12.87 5.13 5.23
C LEU A 265 -12.41 4.96 6.67
N MET A 266 -11.37 5.64 7.05
CA MET A 266 -10.85 5.67 8.41
C MET A 266 -10.75 7.12 8.88
N GLY A 267 -11.08 7.36 10.14
CA GLY A 267 -11.00 8.69 10.69
C GLY A 267 -10.94 8.71 12.20
N GLU A 268 -10.92 9.92 12.74
CA GLU A 268 -10.92 10.15 14.18
C GLU A 268 -12.24 9.67 14.77
N ASN A 269 -12.19 8.74 15.74
CA ASN A 269 -13.38 8.36 16.49
C ASN A 269 -13.93 9.59 17.23
N PRO A 270 -15.21 9.96 17.03
CA PRO A 270 -15.80 11.13 17.66
C PRO A 270 -15.98 11.00 19.18
N ILE A 271 -15.86 9.79 19.73
CA ILE A 271 -15.91 9.55 21.19
C ILE A 271 -14.57 9.99 21.81
N ALA A 272 -14.61 11.03 22.61
CA ALA A 272 -13.40 11.69 23.15
C ALA A 272 -12.49 10.77 24.00
N THR A 273 -13.06 9.76 24.65
CA THR A 273 -12.32 8.80 25.50
C THR A 273 -11.70 7.65 24.70
N ASP A 274 -12.07 7.48 23.44
CA ASP A 274 -11.56 6.43 22.61
C ASP A 274 -10.17 6.82 22.05
N THR A 275 -9.26 5.85 22.05
CA THR A 275 -7.89 5.99 21.55
C THR A 275 -7.67 5.31 20.20
N THR A 276 -8.73 4.75 19.62
CA THR A 276 -8.71 4.07 18.33
C THR A 276 -9.26 4.96 17.21
N SER A 277 -8.83 4.70 15.98
CA SER A 277 -9.52 5.19 14.80
C SER A 277 -10.81 4.40 14.57
N THR A 278 -11.83 5.02 13.99
CA THR A 278 -13.03 4.32 13.53
C THR A 278 -12.92 4.01 12.05
N VAL A 279 -13.46 2.86 11.64
CA VAL A 279 -13.44 2.40 10.26
C VAL A 279 -14.87 2.20 9.76
N TRP A 280 -15.14 2.76 8.60
CA TRP A 280 -16.41 2.64 7.91
C TRP A 280 -16.19 2.11 6.51
N THR A 281 -17.12 1.31 6.02
CA THR A 281 -17.04 0.72 4.69
C THR A 281 -18.35 0.84 3.93
N ARG A 282 -18.25 0.83 2.60
CA ARG A 282 -19.40 0.75 1.72
C ARG A 282 -19.00 0.05 0.42
N LEU A 283 -19.83 -0.84 -0.06
CA LEU A 283 -19.73 -1.32 -1.45
C LEU A 283 -20.52 -0.40 -2.38
N THR A 284 -20.11 -0.33 -3.64
CA THR A 284 -20.82 0.49 -4.64
C THR A 284 -22.24 -0.01 -4.92
N THR A 285 -22.59 -1.22 -4.50
CA THR A 285 -23.93 -1.83 -4.56
C THR A 285 -24.76 -1.64 -3.30
N GLU A 286 -24.20 -1.06 -2.23
CA GLU A 286 -24.89 -0.80 -0.96
C GLU A 286 -25.45 0.61 -0.93
N ASP A 287 -26.56 0.78 -0.20
CA ASP A 287 -27.23 2.09 -0.08
C ASP A 287 -26.75 2.88 1.13
N SER A 288 -25.98 2.28 2.06
CA SER A 288 -25.53 2.94 3.28
C SER A 288 -24.10 2.59 3.68
N TRP A 289 -23.48 3.46 4.44
CA TRP A 289 -22.20 3.21 5.08
C TRP A 289 -22.40 2.30 6.30
N ALA A 290 -21.50 1.33 6.47
CA ALA A 290 -21.47 0.43 7.60
C ALA A 290 -20.29 0.74 8.51
N ASP A 291 -20.55 0.84 9.82
CA ASP A 291 -19.51 0.90 10.85
C ASP A 291 -18.88 -0.47 11.04
N TYR A 292 -17.56 -0.53 10.91
CA TYR A 292 -16.81 -1.74 11.24
C TYR A 292 -16.33 -1.68 12.68
N PRO A 293 -16.72 -2.65 13.52
CA PRO A 293 -16.22 -2.73 14.88
C PRO A 293 -14.69 -2.94 14.84
N THR A 294 -13.96 -1.90 15.18
CA THR A 294 -12.50 -2.00 15.30
C THR A 294 -12.13 -2.73 16.58
N ALA A 295 -11.12 -3.60 16.50
CA ALA A 295 -10.64 -4.31 17.68
C ALA A 295 -10.04 -3.32 18.68
N ALA A 296 -10.59 -3.27 19.88
CA ALA A 296 -10.13 -2.41 20.99
C ALA A 296 -9.07 -3.10 21.87
N TYR A 297 -8.25 -3.98 21.30
CA TYR A 297 -7.22 -4.71 22.04
C TYR A 297 -5.84 -4.09 21.79
N ASP A 298 -5.01 -4.03 22.83
CA ASP A 298 -3.66 -3.44 22.85
C ASP A 298 -2.72 -3.83 21.70
N SER A 299 -3.02 -4.93 21.00
CA SER A 299 -2.13 -5.51 19.99
C SER A 299 -2.63 -5.41 18.56
N PHE A 300 -3.93 -5.14 18.33
CA PHE A 300 -4.55 -5.31 17.01
C PHE A 300 -5.50 -4.17 16.61
N TYR A 301 -5.12 -2.92 16.81
CA TYR A 301 -5.94 -1.77 16.41
C TYR A 301 -5.08 -0.67 15.80
N CYS A 302 -5.71 0.16 14.96
CA CYS A 302 -5.10 1.40 14.50
C CYS A 302 -5.39 2.51 15.52
N PRO A 303 -4.36 3.13 16.11
CA PRO A 303 -4.58 4.20 17.09
C PRO A 303 -5.15 5.45 16.43
N LYS A 304 -5.66 6.35 17.23
CA LYS A 304 -6.11 7.67 16.80
C LYS A 304 -4.88 8.51 16.41
N LEU A 305 -4.70 8.71 15.12
CA LEU A 305 -3.58 9.43 14.53
C LEU A 305 -4.04 10.74 13.91
N ALA A 306 -3.32 11.83 14.16
CA ALA A 306 -3.50 13.07 13.40
C ALA A 306 -2.97 12.87 11.96
N ASN A 307 -3.57 13.60 11.00
CA ASN A 307 -3.18 13.55 9.59
C ASN A 307 -3.02 12.13 9.03
N ILE A 308 -3.98 11.26 9.39
CA ILE A 308 -3.97 9.87 8.94
C ILE A 308 -4.07 9.79 7.42
N ALA A 309 -3.23 8.95 6.82
CA ALA A 309 -3.32 8.54 5.44
C ALA A 309 -3.50 7.03 5.37
N MET A 310 -4.37 6.57 4.48
CA MET A 310 -4.64 5.15 4.25
C MET A 310 -4.49 4.83 2.78
N ILE A 311 -3.84 3.71 2.49
CA ILE A 311 -3.68 3.19 1.14
C ILE A 311 -4.04 1.70 1.10
N HIS A 312 -4.54 1.24 -0.04
CA HIS A 312 -4.67 -0.17 -0.35
C HIS A 312 -3.51 -0.58 -1.26
N TYR A 313 -2.73 -1.55 -0.83
CA TYR A 313 -1.58 -2.07 -1.58
C TYR A 313 -1.39 -3.56 -1.31
N ASN A 314 -1.21 -4.34 -2.36
CA ASN A 314 -0.98 -5.79 -2.29
C ASN A 314 -2.01 -6.53 -1.40
N ASP A 315 -3.30 -6.29 -1.66
CA ASP A 315 -4.46 -6.84 -0.95
C ASP A 315 -4.52 -6.54 0.57
N GLN A 316 -3.78 -5.52 1.02
CA GLN A 316 -3.78 -5.05 2.41
C GLN A 316 -4.06 -3.55 2.48
N LEU A 317 -4.66 -3.13 3.59
CA LEU A 317 -4.76 -1.73 3.95
C LEU A 317 -3.55 -1.34 4.81
N TYR A 318 -2.99 -0.18 4.53
CA TYR A 318 -1.94 0.42 5.34
C TYR A 318 -2.37 1.81 5.77
N ALA A 319 -2.33 2.07 7.08
CA ALA A 319 -2.58 3.39 7.66
C ALA A 319 -1.30 3.91 8.31
N PHE A 320 -1.05 5.20 8.15
CA PHE A 320 0.09 5.91 8.74
C PHE A 320 -0.26 7.37 9.00
N GLY A 321 0.50 8.04 9.83
CA GLY A 321 0.26 9.43 10.21
C GLY A 321 0.80 9.74 11.60
N GLY A 322 0.13 10.60 12.32
CA GLY A 322 0.48 11.04 13.66
C GLY A 322 0.94 12.49 13.73
N PRO A 323 1.23 12.99 14.93
CA PRO A 323 1.27 12.25 16.18
C PRO A 323 -0.09 11.70 16.64
N GLY A 324 -0.07 10.77 17.57
CA GLY A 324 -1.26 10.13 18.10
C GLY A 324 -1.11 9.67 19.53
N LYS A 325 -2.14 9.00 20.04
CA LYS A 325 -2.12 8.38 21.37
C LYS A 325 -2.66 6.96 21.31
N SER A 326 -2.07 6.08 22.10
CA SER A 326 -2.48 4.70 22.26
C SER A 326 -2.41 4.33 23.74
N PHE A 327 -3.56 4.08 24.38
CA PHE A 327 -3.64 3.69 25.81
C PHE A 327 -2.75 4.55 26.71
N GLY A 328 -2.82 5.88 26.54
CA GLY A 328 -2.04 6.85 27.32
C GLY A 328 -0.57 7.02 26.91
N LYS A 329 -0.09 6.29 25.91
CA LYS A 329 1.26 6.45 25.36
C LYS A 329 1.23 7.32 24.12
N ASP A 330 2.16 8.26 24.01
CA ASP A 330 2.30 9.09 22.82
C ASP A 330 2.94 8.27 21.68
N ILE A 331 2.39 8.44 20.48
CA ILE A 331 2.89 7.86 19.24
C ILE A 331 3.48 8.99 18.41
N PRO A 332 4.80 9.00 18.17
CA PRO A 332 5.42 10.00 17.31
C PRO A 332 4.87 9.93 15.87
N ALA A 333 4.84 11.07 15.20
CA ALA A 333 4.41 11.16 13.81
C ALA A 333 5.26 10.25 12.90
N PHE A 334 4.60 9.55 11.98
CA PHE A 334 5.22 8.69 10.97
C PHE A 334 6.22 7.65 11.51
N SER A 335 6.07 7.23 12.77
CA SER A 335 6.96 6.26 13.41
C SER A 335 6.57 4.81 13.14
N ARG A 336 5.35 4.58 12.66
CA ARG A 336 4.80 3.24 12.44
C ARG A 336 3.82 3.21 11.27
N PHE A 337 3.72 2.03 10.66
CA PHE A 337 2.63 1.65 9.76
C PHE A 337 1.71 0.67 10.49
N TYR A 338 0.43 0.78 10.20
CA TYR A 338 -0.60 -0.13 10.69
C TYR A 338 -1.19 -0.84 9.49
N GLY A 339 -0.91 -2.13 9.36
CA GLY A 339 -1.41 -2.96 8.27
C GLY A 339 -2.59 -3.80 8.68
N SER A 340 -3.56 -3.95 7.80
CA SER A 340 -4.77 -4.75 8.00
C SER A 340 -5.04 -5.61 6.77
N THR A 341 -5.32 -6.89 7.00
CA THR A 341 -5.77 -7.86 5.97
C THR A 341 -7.27 -8.10 6.01
N ASP A 342 -7.97 -7.58 7.01
CA ASP A 342 -9.40 -7.74 7.26
C ASP A 342 -10.17 -6.41 7.15
N GLN A 343 -9.72 -5.53 6.26
CA GLN A 343 -10.40 -4.28 5.89
C GLN A 343 -10.46 -3.24 7.00
N GLY A 344 -9.51 -3.28 7.93
CA GLY A 344 -9.39 -2.31 9.03
C GLY A 344 -10.03 -2.77 10.34
N VAL A 345 -10.62 -3.96 10.41
CA VAL A 345 -11.17 -4.54 11.65
C VAL A 345 -10.06 -4.77 12.66
N THR A 346 -8.97 -5.43 12.22
CA THR A 346 -7.74 -5.53 13.00
C THR A 346 -6.58 -4.87 12.27
N SER A 347 -5.66 -4.30 13.01
CA SER A 347 -4.46 -3.67 12.46
C SER A 347 -3.22 -4.10 13.22
N VAL A 348 -2.19 -4.51 12.51
CA VAL A 348 -0.89 -4.90 13.07
C VAL A 348 0.11 -3.75 12.88
N SER A 349 0.80 -3.38 13.96
CA SER A 349 1.84 -2.36 13.91
C SER A 349 3.14 -2.93 13.35
N TYR A 350 3.62 -2.37 12.24
CA TYR A 350 4.95 -2.65 11.70
C TYR A 350 5.95 -1.63 12.25
N THR A 351 6.89 -2.09 13.10
CA THR A 351 7.85 -1.24 13.81
C THR A 351 9.15 -1.01 13.06
N HIS A 352 9.41 -1.69 11.96
CA HIS A 352 10.65 -1.56 11.21
C HIS A 352 10.51 -0.63 10.00
N LEU A 353 10.31 0.64 10.29
CA LEU A 353 10.74 1.72 9.42
C LEU A 353 12.15 2.13 9.85
N THR A 354 13.15 1.41 9.41
CA THR A 354 14.50 1.95 9.45
C THR A 354 14.57 3.03 8.37
N LEU A 355 14.27 4.27 8.75
CA LEU A 355 14.79 5.39 8.01
C LEU A 355 16.32 5.24 8.01
N PRO A 356 17.00 5.33 6.86
CA PRO A 356 18.44 5.42 6.88
C PRO A 356 18.81 6.64 7.72
N THR A 357 19.43 6.41 8.86
CA THR A 357 20.10 7.46 9.61
C THR A 357 21.22 8.00 8.73
N THR A 358 21.10 9.27 8.35
CA THR A 358 22.15 10.04 7.66
C THR A 358 23.43 10.03 8.47
#